data_4f54b8201420c93f96865cac5f886ac5
#
_entry.id   4f54b8201420c93f96865cac5f886ac5
#
_cell.length_a   1.000
_cell.length_b   1.000
_cell.length_c   1.000
_cell.angle_alpha   90.00
_cell.angle_beta   90.00
_cell.angle_gamma   90.00
#
_symmetry.space_group_name_H-M   'P 1'
#
loop_
_entity.id
_entity.type
_entity.pdbx_description
1 polymer ?
#
loop_
_entity_poly.entity_id
_entity_poly.type
_entity_poly.pdbx_seq_one_letter_code
_entity_poly.pdbx_strand_id
1 'polypeptide(L)'
;MSMELNEYQEKAMSTCLPSCNNFAYMSLGLVSEVGELAGKVAKAVRKEEIILEQNDIFYNGSHPANDAGEELYKGLIGEIGDVLWFVSGICKVLRLSLEDVAEANLAKLAERKKNGTIIGNGDGVTKEERQ
;
A
#
# COMPACT_ATOMS: atom_id res chain seq x y z
N MET A 1 4.03 11.51 -19.78
CA MET A 1 2.71 11.88 -19.19
C MET A 1 2.53 11.13 -17.87
N SER A 2 2.09 11.81 -16.84
CA SER A 2 1.72 11.19 -15.57
C SER A 2 0.42 10.40 -15.73
N MET A 3 0.33 9.25 -15.07
CA MET A 3 -0.90 8.47 -14.99
C MET A 3 -1.79 9.04 -13.88
N GLU A 4 -3.06 9.27 -14.19
CA GLU A 4 -4.05 9.67 -13.19
C GLU A 4 -4.57 8.46 -12.42
N LEU A 5 -4.98 8.66 -11.16
CA LEU A 5 -5.44 7.57 -10.30
C LEU A 5 -6.67 6.86 -10.87
N ASN A 6 -7.61 7.61 -11.43
CA ASN A 6 -8.80 7.02 -12.02
C ASN A 6 -8.49 6.27 -13.32
N GLU A 7 -7.51 6.74 -14.11
CA GLU A 7 -7.02 6.01 -15.28
C GLU A 7 -6.40 4.68 -14.87
N TYR A 8 -5.60 4.68 -13.81
CA TYR A 8 -5.04 3.45 -13.26
C TYR A 8 -6.15 2.49 -12.82
N GLN A 9 -7.11 2.97 -12.03
CA GLN A 9 -8.23 2.15 -11.54
C GLN A 9 -8.99 1.50 -12.70
N GLU A 10 -9.32 2.25 -13.73
CA GLU A 10 -10.03 1.75 -14.90
C GLU A 10 -9.22 0.63 -15.59
N LYS A 11 -7.95 0.89 -15.88
CA LYS A 11 -7.08 -0.10 -16.53
C LYS A 11 -6.87 -1.33 -15.66
N ALA A 12 -6.60 -1.16 -14.37
CA ALA A 12 -6.43 -2.26 -13.44
C ALA A 12 -7.70 -3.13 -13.35
N MET A 13 -8.86 -2.50 -13.21
CA MET A 13 -10.12 -3.23 -13.08
C MET A 13 -10.60 -3.87 -14.38
N SER A 14 -10.07 -3.49 -15.53
CA SER A 14 -10.30 -4.21 -16.78
C SER A 14 -9.78 -5.66 -16.75
N THR A 15 -8.85 -5.95 -15.85
CA THR A 15 -8.30 -7.31 -15.64
C THR A 15 -9.09 -8.12 -14.61
N CYS A 16 -10.10 -7.53 -13.97
CA CYS A 16 -10.88 -8.19 -12.92
C CYS A 16 -11.87 -9.18 -13.51
N LEU A 17 -11.75 -10.43 -13.12
CA LEU A 17 -12.69 -11.48 -13.53
C LEU A 17 -14.06 -11.28 -12.83
N PRO A 18 -15.18 -11.69 -13.46
CA PRO A 18 -16.51 -11.59 -12.82
C PRO A 18 -16.59 -12.28 -11.45
N SER A 19 -15.92 -13.41 -11.28
CA SER A 19 -15.88 -14.17 -10.01
C SER A 19 -15.12 -13.44 -8.90
N CYS A 20 -14.29 -12.46 -9.25
CA CYS A 20 -13.44 -11.71 -8.33
C CYS A 20 -14.01 -10.33 -7.99
N ASN A 21 -15.04 -9.90 -8.70
CA ASN A 21 -15.66 -8.59 -8.54
C ASN A 21 -16.64 -8.56 -7.36
N ASN A 22 -16.12 -8.77 -6.15
CA ASN A 22 -16.89 -8.75 -4.91
C ASN A 22 -16.01 -8.35 -3.73
N PHE A 23 -16.65 -7.87 -2.67
CA PHE A 23 -15.95 -7.33 -1.50
C PHE A 23 -15.14 -8.42 -0.77
N ALA A 24 -15.69 -9.63 -0.63
CA ALA A 24 -15.00 -10.71 0.08
C ALA A 24 -13.68 -11.08 -0.61
N TYR A 25 -13.69 -11.30 -1.93
CA TYR A 25 -12.49 -11.59 -2.69
C TYR A 25 -11.47 -10.46 -2.59
N MET A 26 -11.90 -9.22 -2.81
CA MET A 26 -11.00 -8.06 -2.78
C MET A 26 -10.37 -7.84 -1.40
N SER A 27 -11.13 -8.05 -0.33
CA SER A 27 -10.63 -7.90 1.04
C SER A 27 -9.63 -9.00 1.40
N LEU A 28 -9.94 -10.25 1.08
CA LEU A 28 -9.04 -11.39 1.32
C LEU A 28 -7.76 -11.27 0.49
N GLY A 29 -7.89 -10.87 -0.77
CA GLY A 29 -6.75 -10.65 -1.65
C GLY A 29 -5.84 -9.53 -1.17
N LEU A 30 -6.39 -8.43 -0.69
CA LEU A 30 -5.60 -7.34 -0.12
C LEU A 30 -4.74 -7.83 1.06
N VAL A 31 -5.31 -8.57 1.99
CA VAL A 31 -4.57 -9.14 3.13
C VAL A 31 -3.50 -10.11 2.66
N SER A 32 -3.80 -10.95 1.67
CA SER A 32 -2.85 -11.89 1.08
C SER A 32 -1.64 -11.16 0.48
N GLU A 33 -1.85 -10.13 -0.33
CA GLU A 33 -0.76 -9.40 -0.98
C GLU A 33 0.10 -8.60 0.02
N VAL A 34 -0.51 -8.02 1.03
CA VAL A 34 0.23 -7.40 2.15
C VAL A 34 1.09 -8.44 2.86
N GLY A 35 0.55 -9.64 3.06
CA GLY A 35 1.29 -10.78 3.62
C GLY A 35 2.46 -11.21 2.73
N GLU A 36 2.29 -11.24 1.42
CA GLU A 36 3.36 -11.59 0.47
C GLU A 36 4.48 -10.53 0.46
N LEU A 37 4.11 -9.25 0.52
CA LEU A 37 5.08 -8.16 0.69
C LEU A 37 5.93 -8.37 1.96
N ALA A 38 5.28 -8.55 3.09
CA ALA A 38 5.96 -8.80 4.37
C ALA A 38 6.78 -10.10 4.34
N GLY A 39 6.26 -11.14 3.71
CA GLY A 39 6.92 -12.43 3.58
C GLY A 39 8.22 -12.38 2.78
N LYS A 40 8.27 -11.58 1.71
CA LYS A 40 9.50 -11.37 0.94
C LYS A 40 10.59 -10.72 1.79
N VAL A 41 10.24 -9.71 2.57
CA VAL A 41 11.16 -9.04 3.50
C VAL A 41 11.63 -10.03 4.59
N ALA A 42 10.70 -10.73 5.22
CA ALA A 42 11.03 -11.71 6.26
C ALA A 42 11.96 -12.83 5.75
N LYS A 43 11.73 -13.30 4.52
CA LYS A 43 12.60 -14.29 3.88
C LYS A 43 14.02 -13.76 3.64
N ALA A 44 14.13 -12.52 3.18
CA ALA A 44 15.43 -11.89 2.96
C ALA A 44 16.19 -11.67 4.27
N VAL A 45 15.50 -11.30 5.36
CA VAL A 45 16.10 -11.22 6.70
C VAL A 45 16.60 -12.59 7.16
N ARG A 46 15.76 -13.63 7.04
CA ARG A 46 16.14 -15.00 7.45
C ARG A 46 17.33 -15.56 6.68
N LYS A 47 17.49 -15.17 5.43
CA LYS A 47 18.62 -15.56 4.58
C LYS A 47 19.84 -14.66 4.75
N GLU A 48 19.77 -13.68 5.64
CA GLU A 48 20.83 -12.70 5.86
C GLU A 48 21.20 -11.89 4.60
N GLU A 49 20.24 -11.75 3.66
CA GLU A 49 20.42 -10.96 2.44
C GLU A 49 20.27 -9.46 2.70
N ILE A 50 19.52 -9.09 3.74
CA ILE A 50 19.29 -7.70 4.15
C ILE A 50 19.40 -7.54 5.66
N ILE A 51 19.64 -6.30 6.08
CA ILE A 51 19.55 -5.85 7.47
C ILE A 51 18.51 -4.76 7.53
N LEU A 52 17.53 -4.88 8.45
CA LEU A 52 16.55 -3.84 8.70
C LEU A 52 17.10 -2.90 9.77
N GLU A 53 17.22 -1.63 9.43
CA GLU A 53 17.56 -0.57 10.38
C GLU A 53 16.42 0.45 10.46
N GLN A 54 16.50 1.37 11.40
CA GLN A 54 15.41 2.26 11.78
C GLN A 54 14.74 2.99 10.60
N ASN A 55 15.48 3.35 9.58
CA ASN A 55 14.98 4.17 8.49
C ASN A 55 15.19 3.56 7.10
N ASP A 56 15.78 2.37 7.01
CA ASP A 56 16.12 1.83 5.70
C ASP A 56 16.31 0.31 5.71
N ILE A 57 16.41 -0.24 4.52
CA ILE A 57 16.77 -1.63 4.26
C ILE A 57 18.18 -1.65 3.68
N PHE A 58 19.13 -2.25 4.39
CA PHE A 58 20.49 -2.42 3.91
C PHE A 58 20.68 -3.81 3.33
N TYR A 59 21.18 -3.87 2.11
CA TYR A 59 21.53 -5.12 1.45
C TYR A 59 22.92 -5.58 1.87
N ASN A 60 23.05 -6.85 2.16
CA ASN A 60 24.31 -7.41 2.61
C ASN A 60 25.38 -7.29 1.53
N GLY A 61 26.43 -6.51 1.79
CA GLY A 61 27.59 -6.32 0.92
C GLY A 61 27.61 -5.10 0.02
N SER A 62 26.49 -4.49 -0.34
CA SER A 62 26.42 -3.19 -1.02
C SER A 62 24.97 -2.79 -1.33
N HIS A 63 24.63 -1.56 -1.06
CA HIS A 63 23.32 -0.99 -1.35
C HIS A 63 23.32 -0.31 -2.73
N PRO A 64 22.33 -0.50 -3.55
CA PRO A 64 21.45 -1.65 -3.83
C PRO A 64 22.01 -2.56 -4.93
N ALA A 65 23.26 -2.79 -4.93
CA ALA A 65 24.02 -3.19 -6.11
C ALA A 65 24.42 -4.67 -6.16
N ASN A 66 23.84 -5.57 -5.36
CA ASN A 66 23.96 -6.99 -5.64
C ASN A 66 22.70 -7.53 -6.31
N ASP A 67 22.81 -8.62 -7.06
CA ASP A 67 21.69 -9.22 -7.79
C ASP A 67 20.52 -9.60 -6.87
N ALA A 68 20.80 -10.05 -5.64
CA ALA A 68 19.77 -10.38 -4.64
C ALA A 68 18.99 -9.14 -4.19
N GLY A 69 19.68 -8.01 -3.98
CA GLY A 69 19.05 -6.74 -3.61
C GLY A 69 18.16 -6.19 -4.73
N GLU A 70 18.60 -6.27 -5.98
CA GLU A 70 17.82 -5.86 -7.13
C GLU A 70 16.59 -6.75 -7.32
N GLU A 71 16.73 -8.06 -7.17
CA GLU A 71 15.62 -9.01 -7.25
C GLU A 71 14.58 -8.78 -6.16
N LEU A 72 15.02 -8.56 -4.92
CA LEU A 72 14.11 -8.20 -3.82
C LEU A 72 13.37 -6.90 -4.12
N TYR A 73 14.06 -5.87 -4.55
CA TYR A 73 13.47 -4.58 -4.89
C TYR A 73 12.38 -4.70 -5.97
N LYS A 74 12.65 -5.43 -7.05
CA LYS A 74 11.66 -5.71 -8.10
C LYS A 74 10.46 -6.50 -7.55
N GLY A 75 10.72 -7.48 -6.69
CA GLY A 75 9.68 -8.24 -6.03
C GLY A 75 8.79 -7.38 -5.13
N LEU A 76 9.36 -6.45 -4.36
CA LEU A 76 8.60 -5.51 -3.53
C LEU A 76 7.72 -4.58 -4.38
N ILE A 77 8.25 -4.07 -5.49
CA ILE A 77 7.44 -3.27 -6.43
C ILE A 77 6.24 -4.07 -6.95
N GLY A 78 6.45 -5.33 -7.30
CA GLY A 78 5.37 -6.22 -7.74
C GLY A 78 4.28 -6.35 -6.69
N GLU A 79 4.65 -6.69 -5.45
CA GLU A 79 3.67 -6.86 -4.37
C GLU A 79 2.95 -5.55 -3.98
N ILE A 80 3.66 -4.42 -4.00
CA ILE A 80 3.04 -3.11 -3.80
C ILE A 80 2.02 -2.83 -4.91
N GLY A 81 2.35 -3.17 -6.15
CA GLY A 81 1.43 -3.07 -7.28
C GLY A 81 0.18 -3.93 -7.10
N ASP A 82 0.33 -5.16 -6.64
CA ASP A 82 -0.79 -6.06 -6.38
C ASP A 82 -1.67 -5.56 -5.21
N VAL A 83 -1.08 -5.00 -4.16
CA VAL A 83 -1.82 -4.30 -3.10
C VAL A 83 -2.65 -3.15 -3.70
N LEU A 84 -2.06 -2.33 -4.56
CA LEU A 84 -2.77 -1.22 -5.21
C LEU A 84 -3.91 -1.72 -6.11
N TRP A 85 -3.74 -2.85 -6.81
CA TRP A 85 -4.79 -3.48 -7.59
C TRP A 85 -6.00 -3.86 -6.71
N PHE A 86 -5.77 -4.50 -5.57
CA PHE A 86 -6.84 -4.85 -4.63
C PHE A 86 -7.50 -3.64 -3.98
N VAL A 87 -6.74 -2.59 -3.66
CA VAL A 87 -7.32 -1.31 -3.19
C VAL A 87 -8.25 -0.74 -4.25
N SER A 88 -7.84 -0.75 -5.51
CA SER A 88 -8.68 -0.31 -6.64
C SER A 88 -9.94 -1.16 -6.78
N GLY A 89 -9.82 -2.45 -6.56
CA GLY A 89 -10.95 -3.39 -6.57
C GLY A 89 -11.96 -3.13 -5.46
N ILE A 90 -11.50 -2.85 -4.25
CA ILE A 90 -12.36 -2.47 -3.12
C ILE A 90 -13.10 -1.18 -3.45
N CYS A 91 -12.41 -0.18 -3.98
CA CYS A 91 -13.04 1.07 -4.41
C CYS A 91 -14.15 0.80 -5.44
N LYS A 92 -13.86 -0.02 -6.46
CA LYS A 92 -14.85 -0.37 -7.49
C LYS A 92 -16.08 -1.04 -6.89
N VAL A 93 -15.91 -2.03 -6.02
CA VAL A 93 -17.02 -2.74 -5.38
C VAL A 93 -17.89 -1.82 -4.54
N LEU A 94 -17.26 -0.84 -3.87
CA LEU A 94 -17.95 0.18 -3.08
C LEU A 94 -18.46 1.36 -3.91
N ARG A 95 -18.27 1.32 -5.23
CA ARG A 95 -18.64 2.40 -6.17
C ARG A 95 -17.94 3.73 -5.88
N LEU A 96 -16.68 3.65 -5.49
CA LEU A 96 -15.81 4.78 -5.23
C LEU A 96 -14.76 4.91 -6.33
N SER A 97 -14.38 6.14 -6.66
CA SER A 97 -13.18 6.34 -7.45
C SER A 97 -11.93 6.34 -6.54
N LEU A 98 -10.84 5.82 -7.06
CA LEU A 98 -9.56 5.81 -6.32
C LEU A 98 -9.09 7.23 -6.02
N GLU A 99 -9.35 8.16 -6.93
CA GLU A 99 -9.02 9.58 -6.77
C GLU A 99 -9.82 10.23 -5.63
N ASP A 100 -11.13 9.99 -5.56
CA ASP A 100 -11.96 10.51 -4.45
C ASP A 100 -11.47 9.99 -3.10
N VAL A 101 -11.07 8.73 -3.01
CA VAL A 101 -10.52 8.13 -1.79
C VAL A 101 -9.18 8.80 -1.42
N ALA A 102 -8.32 9.03 -2.41
CA ALA A 102 -7.05 9.72 -2.19
C ALA A 102 -7.26 11.18 -1.72
N GLU A 103 -8.18 11.91 -2.34
CA GLU A 103 -8.54 13.28 -1.95
C GLU A 103 -9.09 13.32 -0.53
N ALA A 104 -10.01 12.42 -0.19
CA ALA A 104 -10.55 12.32 1.17
C ALA A 104 -9.46 12.02 2.20
N ASN A 105 -8.50 11.16 1.86
CA ASN A 105 -7.36 10.87 2.72
C ASN A 105 -6.48 12.12 2.93
N LEU A 106 -6.17 12.84 1.87
CA LEU A 106 -5.40 14.09 1.97
C LEU A 106 -6.12 15.15 2.82
N ALA A 107 -7.43 15.30 2.67
CA ALA A 107 -8.23 16.21 3.48
C ALA A 107 -8.17 15.83 4.97
N LYS A 108 -8.30 14.54 5.29
CA LYS A 108 -8.17 14.04 6.66
C LYS A 108 -6.77 14.31 7.25
N LEU A 109 -5.73 14.10 6.46
CA LEU A 109 -4.35 14.37 6.90
C LEU A 109 -4.10 15.87 7.12
N ALA A 110 -4.63 16.72 6.26
CA ALA A 110 -4.55 18.17 6.42
C ALA A 110 -5.25 18.63 7.71
N GLU A 111 -6.41 18.08 8.02
CA GLU A 111 -7.15 18.35 9.26
C GLU A 111 -6.35 17.91 10.50
N ARG A 112 -5.78 16.71 10.48
CA ARG A 112 -4.89 16.23 11.56
C ARG A 112 -3.68 17.13 11.77
N LYS A 113 -3.07 17.60 10.70
CA LYS A 113 -1.94 18.53 10.75
C LYS A 113 -2.35 19.86 11.38
N LYS A 114 -3.48 20.42 10.94
CA LYS A 114 -4.04 21.66 11.49
C LYS A 114 -4.33 21.56 12.99
N ASN A 115 -4.88 20.43 13.44
CA ASN A 115 -5.25 20.19 14.83
C ASN A 115 -4.08 19.69 15.70
N GLY A 116 -2.90 19.49 15.16
CA GLY A 116 -1.74 18.94 15.87
C GLY A 116 -1.94 17.51 16.35
N THR A 117 -2.73 16.70 15.63
CA THR A 117 -3.06 15.30 15.99
C THR A 117 -2.37 14.26 15.12
N ILE A 118 -1.38 14.64 14.33
CA ILE A 118 -0.64 13.71 13.47
C ILE A 118 0.06 12.61 14.27
N ILE A 119 0.62 12.94 15.44
CA ILE A 119 1.34 12.01 16.33
C ILE A 119 0.37 11.25 17.25
N GLY A 120 -0.88 11.70 17.37
CA GLY A 120 -1.86 11.15 18.31
C GLY A 120 -2.66 9.97 17.76
N ASN A 121 -3.51 9.39 18.61
CA ASN A 121 -4.44 8.31 18.31
C ASN A 121 -5.61 8.77 17.43
N GLY A 122 -5.31 9.54 16.38
CA GLY A 122 -6.33 10.28 15.70
C GLY A 122 -6.97 9.56 14.53
N ASP A 123 -7.96 8.75 14.77
CA ASP A 123 -8.84 8.24 13.71
C ASP A 123 -9.83 9.30 13.22
N GLY A 124 -9.36 10.52 13.06
CA GLY A 124 -10.18 11.66 12.66
C GLY A 124 -10.87 12.38 13.83
N VAL A 125 -10.61 11.98 15.07
CA VAL A 125 -11.16 12.59 16.27
C VAL A 125 -10.42 13.89 16.60
N THR A 126 -11.12 14.99 16.72
CA THR A 126 -10.56 16.29 17.11
C THR A 126 -10.19 16.33 18.59
N LYS A 127 -9.36 17.30 19.01
CA LYS A 127 -9.02 17.48 20.43
C LYS A 127 -10.25 17.71 21.30
N GLU A 128 -11.28 18.33 20.73
CA GLU A 128 -12.54 18.66 21.44
C GLU A 128 -13.38 17.42 21.71
N GLU A 129 -13.26 16.38 20.91
CA GLU A 129 -14.01 15.13 21.06
C GLU A 129 -13.34 14.15 22.04
N ARG A 130 -12.16 14.51 22.61
CA ARG A 130 -11.40 13.68 23.56
C ARG A 130 -11.58 14.09 25.03
N GLN A 131 -12.35 15.12 25.28
CA GLN A 131 -12.76 15.54 26.62
C GLN A 131 -14.07 14.86 26.97
#